data_e6d0200d7669971b774318233061f84a
#
_entry.id   e6d0200d7669971b774318233061f84a
#
_cell.length_a   1.000
_cell.length_b   1.000
_cell.length_c   1.000
_cell.angle_alpha   90.00
_cell.angle_beta   90.00
_cell.angle_gamma   90.00
#
_symmetry.space_group_name_H-M   'P 1'
#
loop_
_entity.id
_entity.type
_entity.pdbx_description
1 polymer ?
#
loop_
_entity_poly.entity_id
_entity_poly.type
_entity_poly.pdbx_seq_one_letter_code
_entity_poly.pdbx_strand_id
1 'polypeptide(L)' 'MYETVTPQKVKKFAVGKGNAKKVDMADAFSETTGIDLTGIKQWSDIADSYWISRWFYDFSVGHLHHT' A
#
# COMPACT_ATOMS: atom_id res chain seq x y z
N MET A 1 -16.01 -0.76 16.94
CA MET A 1 -15.37 0.40 16.31
C MET A 1 -14.50 -0.06 15.12
N TYR A 2 -14.52 0.63 14.05
CA TYR A 2 -13.71 0.30 12.89
C TYR A 2 -12.86 1.49 12.48
N GLU A 3 -11.74 1.18 11.86
CA GLU A 3 -10.80 2.18 11.39
C GLU A 3 -11.16 2.64 9.99
N THR A 4 -11.03 3.94 9.76
CA THR A 4 -11.19 4.47 8.42
C THR A 4 -9.82 4.46 7.74
N VAL A 5 -9.74 3.85 6.57
CA VAL A 5 -8.49 3.83 5.81
C VAL A 5 -8.32 5.19 5.14
N THR A 6 -7.24 5.88 5.47
CA THR A 6 -6.91 7.15 4.85
C THR A 6 -5.72 6.96 3.92
N PRO A 7 -5.61 7.76 2.85
CA PRO A 7 -4.45 7.69 1.96
C PRO A 7 -3.12 7.84 2.69
N GLN A 8 -3.09 8.68 3.72
CA GLN A 8 -1.87 8.88 4.49
C GLN A 8 -1.43 7.63 5.22
N LYS A 9 -2.38 6.88 5.78
CA LYS A 9 -2.06 5.64 6.48
C LYS A 9 -1.47 4.62 5.53
N VAL A 10 -2.06 4.47 4.36
CA VAL A 10 -1.57 3.53 3.35
C VAL A 10 -0.19 3.94 2.84
N LYS A 11 0.01 5.21 2.59
CA LYS A 11 1.30 5.74 2.14
C LYS A 11 2.39 5.48 3.17
N LYS A 12 2.10 5.73 4.42
CA LYS A 12 3.05 5.50 5.49
C LYS A 12 3.39 4.03 5.62
N PHE A 13 2.40 3.16 5.45
CA PHE A 13 2.62 1.72 5.48
C PHE A 13 3.52 1.27 4.33
N ALA A 14 3.28 1.78 3.13
CA ALA A 14 3.98 1.34 1.94
C ALA A 14 5.40 1.90 1.85
N VAL A 15 5.56 3.17 2.17
CA VAL A 15 6.82 3.90 1.93
C VAL A 15 7.46 4.39 3.22
N GLY A 16 6.69 4.50 4.28
CA GLY A 16 7.16 5.03 5.56
C GLY A 16 6.97 6.54 5.68
N LYS A 17 6.34 7.17 4.68
CA LYS A 17 6.09 8.61 4.67
C LYS A 17 4.63 8.88 4.35
N GLY A 18 3.97 9.66 5.21
CA GLY A 18 2.58 10.01 4.98
C GLY A 18 2.35 10.92 3.79
N ASN A 19 3.39 11.59 3.33
CA ASN A 19 3.30 12.51 2.19
C ASN A 19 3.92 11.93 0.91
N ALA A 20 4.02 10.60 0.83
CA ALA A 20 4.58 9.95 -0.35
C ALA A 20 3.73 10.24 -1.59
N LYS A 21 4.39 10.34 -2.73
CA LYS A 21 3.72 10.57 -4.00
C LYS A 21 3.32 9.23 -4.63
N LYS A 22 2.49 9.31 -5.67
CA LYS A 22 2.05 8.10 -6.40
C LYS A 22 3.24 7.33 -6.96
N VAL A 23 4.26 8.05 -7.41
CA VAL A 23 5.48 7.44 -7.94
C VAL A 23 6.17 6.61 -6.86
N ASP A 24 6.24 7.15 -5.65
CA ASP A 24 6.86 6.44 -4.53
C ASP A 24 6.10 5.16 -4.21
N MET A 25 4.78 5.22 -4.27
CA MET A 25 3.94 4.04 -4.04
C MET A 25 4.17 2.98 -5.10
N ALA A 26 4.31 3.39 -6.35
CA ALA A 26 4.56 2.46 -7.46
C ALA A 26 5.96 1.86 -7.34
N ASP A 27 6.94 2.65 -6.97
CA ASP A 27 8.30 2.15 -6.77
C ASP A 27 8.34 1.10 -5.67
N ALA A 28 7.67 1.37 -4.55
CA ALA A 28 7.60 0.41 -3.46
C ALA A 28 6.89 -0.88 -3.89
N PHE A 29 5.85 -0.75 -4.71
CA PHE A 29 5.15 -1.90 -5.27
C PHE A 29 6.10 -2.75 -6.13
N SER A 30 6.84 -2.09 -7.01
CA SER A 30 7.80 -2.78 -7.87
C SER A 30 8.86 -3.52 -7.07
N GLU A 31 9.39 -2.88 -6.05
CA GLU A 31 10.41 -3.51 -5.20
C GLU A 31 9.86 -4.71 -4.43
N THR A 32 8.63 -4.58 -3.94
CA THR A 32 8.04 -5.62 -3.10
C THR A 32 7.58 -6.82 -3.92
N THR A 33 7.01 -6.58 -5.09
CA THR A 33 6.43 -7.65 -5.91
C THR A 33 7.32 -8.10 -7.06
N GLY A 34 8.29 -7.28 -7.43
CA GLY A 34 9.13 -7.53 -8.60
C GLY A 34 8.42 -7.24 -9.92
N ILE A 35 7.24 -6.62 -9.86
CA ILE A 35 6.46 -6.30 -11.05
C ILE A 35 6.73 -4.87 -11.46
N ASP A 36 7.11 -4.66 -12.72
CA ASP A 36 7.38 -3.34 -13.27
C ASP A 36 6.09 -2.77 -13.87
N LEU A 37 5.67 -1.62 -13.36
CA LEU A 37 4.46 -0.96 -13.83
C LEU A 37 4.72 0.04 -14.96
N THR A 38 5.96 0.13 -15.43
CA THR A 38 6.32 1.02 -16.53
C THR A 38 5.52 0.67 -17.77
N GLY A 39 4.88 1.67 -18.37
CA GLY A 39 4.08 1.46 -19.56
C GLY A 39 2.66 1.00 -19.31
N ILE A 40 2.30 0.75 -18.08
CA ILE A 40 0.93 0.36 -17.72
C ILE A 40 0.12 1.62 -17.43
N LYS A 41 -0.99 1.78 -18.14
CA LYS A 41 -1.80 2.98 -18.06
C LYS A 41 -2.39 3.21 -16.66
N GLN A 42 -2.82 2.15 -15.99
CA GLN A 42 -3.41 2.25 -14.66
C GLN A 42 -2.40 1.94 -13.55
N TRP A 43 -1.14 2.29 -13.75
CA TRP A 43 -0.09 1.95 -12.80
C TRP A 43 -0.37 2.46 -11.38
N SER A 44 -0.90 3.67 -11.27
CA SER A 44 -1.17 4.22 -9.94
C SER A 44 -2.33 3.51 -9.23
N ASP A 45 -3.35 3.14 -9.99
CA ASP A 45 -4.49 2.41 -9.43
C ASP A 45 -4.08 1.03 -8.96
N ILE A 46 -3.22 0.37 -9.73
CA ILE A 46 -2.72 -0.96 -9.39
C ILE A 46 -1.91 -0.90 -8.09
N ALA A 47 -1.01 0.05 -7.99
CA ALA A 47 -0.19 0.20 -6.79
C ALA A 47 -1.06 0.54 -5.58
N ASP A 48 -2.01 1.44 -5.75
CA ASP A 48 -2.92 1.86 -4.69
C ASP A 48 -3.74 0.67 -4.17
N SER A 49 -4.34 -0.08 -5.08
CA SER A 49 -5.13 -1.25 -4.71
C SER A 49 -4.31 -2.28 -3.97
N TYR A 50 -3.09 -2.52 -4.44
CA TYR A 50 -2.19 -3.46 -3.80
C TYR A 50 -1.90 -3.05 -2.36
N TRP A 51 -1.52 -1.79 -2.14
CA TRP A 51 -1.16 -1.33 -0.81
C TRP A 51 -2.34 -1.26 0.13
N ILE A 52 -3.52 -0.92 -0.36
CA ILE A 52 -4.73 -0.93 0.45
C ILE A 52 -5.05 -2.35 0.88
N SER A 53 -4.96 -3.31 -0.03
CA SER A 53 -5.19 -4.71 0.29
C SER A 53 -4.16 -5.24 1.29
N ARG A 54 -2.90 -4.88 1.10
CA ARG A 54 -1.82 -5.25 2.01
C ARG A 54 -2.05 -4.67 3.40
N TRP A 55 -2.49 -3.43 3.45
CA TRP A 55 -2.75 -2.77 4.72
C TRP A 55 -3.84 -3.50 5.50
N PHE A 56 -4.91 -3.84 4.82
CA PHE A 56 -6.00 -4.58 5.45
C PHE A 56 -5.55 -5.96 5.89
N TYR A 57 -4.79 -6.63 5.05
CA TYR A 57 -4.31 -7.96 5.37
C TYR A 57 -3.42 -7.95 6.62
N ASP A 58 -2.45 -7.05 6.65
CA ASP A 58 -1.54 -6.95 7.78
C ASP A 58 -2.26 -6.54 9.05
N PHE A 59 -3.23 -5.65 8.93
CA PHE A 59 -4.03 -5.24 10.08
C PHE A 59 -4.78 -6.42 10.66
N SER A 60 -5.43 -7.20 9.81
CA SER A 60 -6.23 -8.35 10.25
C SER A 60 -5.35 -9.44 10.87
N VAL A 61 -4.23 -9.76 10.20
CA VAL A 61 -3.32 -10.79 10.69
C VAL A 61 -2.66 -10.35 11.99
N GLY A 62 -2.22 -9.11 12.04
CA GLY A 62 -1.61 -8.57 13.24
C GLY A 62 -2.57 -8.57 14.41
N HIS A 63 -3.83 -8.26 14.14
CA HIS A 63 -4.86 -8.27 15.17
C HIS A 63 -5.11 -9.70 15.70
N LEU A 64 -5.13 -10.67 14.81
CA LEU A 64 -5.34 -12.06 15.17
C LEU A 64 -4.16 -12.62 15.95
N HIS A 65 -2.96 -12.21 15.60
CA HIS A 65 -1.75 -12.69 16.25
C HIS A 65 -1.48 -12.03 17.59
N HIS A 66 -2.26 -11.04 17.90
CA HIS A 66 -2.04 -10.24 19.10
C HIS A 66 -2.71 -10.85 20.33
N THR A 67 -2.75 -12.11 20.43
CA THR A 67 -3.36 -12.76 21.58
C THR A 67 -2.35 -13.09 22.66
#